data_0e044ecf85ddd8d42e66204a24ec114c
#
_entry.id   0e044ecf85ddd8d42e66204a24ec114c
#
_cell.length_a   1.000
_cell.length_b   1.000
_cell.length_c   1.000
_cell.angle_alpha   90.00
_cell.angle_beta   90.00
_cell.angle_gamma   90.00
#
_symmetry.space_group_name_H-M   'P 1'
#
loop_
_entity.id
_entity.type
_entity.pdbx_description
1 polymer ?
#
loop_
_entity_poly.entity_id
_entity_poly.type
_entity_poly.pdbx_seq_one_letter_code
_entity_poly.pdbx_strand_id
1 'polypeptide(L)'
;METCTIYDKLVRDNIPEIIQADHKTCRTHILNEKDYNFYLKEKLIEEAREVRSAESKDELIKELADVLEVVEALQNANGISLEEVLSVKHQKAKRNGKFEKRILLECVIEESDD
;
A
#
# COMPACT_ATOMS: atom_id res chain seq x y z
N MET A 1 19.01 -26.70 -16.22
CA MET A 1 17.81 -26.93 -15.38
C MET A 1 17.07 -25.62 -15.13
N GLU A 2 15.81 -25.60 -15.41
CA GLU A 2 14.99 -24.41 -15.17
C GLU A 2 14.48 -24.37 -13.73
N THR A 3 14.49 -23.17 -13.15
CA THR A 3 13.93 -22.93 -11.82
C THR A 3 12.80 -21.94 -11.95
N CYS A 4 11.62 -22.29 -11.42
CA CYS A 4 10.44 -21.43 -11.43
C CYS A 4 10.16 -20.97 -10.00
N THR A 5 10.26 -19.67 -9.77
CA THR A 5 9.92 -19.08 -8.48
C THR A 5 8.53 -18.47 -8.59
N ILE A 6 7.63 -18.86 -7.69
CA ILE A 6 6.24 -18.39 -7.69
C ILE A 6 6.14 -17.11 -6.86
N TYR A 7 5.60 -16.06 -7.44
CA TYR A 7 5.37 -14.78 -6.76
C TYR A 7 3.89 -14.52 -6.50
N ASP A 8 3.03 -14.77 -7.49
CA ASP A 8 1.56 -14.55 -7.42
C ASP A 8 1.19 -13.21 -6.80
N LYS A 9 1.81 -12.14 -7.29
CA LYS A 9 1.56 -10.80 -6.78
C LYS A 9 1.51 -9.78 -7.92
N LEU A 10 0.79 -8.71 -7.68
CA LEU A 10 0.72 -7.60 -8.62
C LEU A 10 2.09 -6.91 -8.70
N VAL A 11 2.50 -6.56 -9.91
CA VAL A 11 3.76 -5.86 -10.16
C VAL A 11 3.49 -4.58 -10.95
N ARG A 12 4.42 -3.64 -10.90
CA ARG A 12 4.37 -2.42 -11.73
C ARG A 12 4.46 -2.80 -13.21
N ASP A 13 3.90 -1.96 -14.04
CA ASP A 13 3.69 -2.25 -15.47
C ASP A 13 4.93 -2.65 -16.24
N ASN A 14 6.07 -2.07 -15.90
CA ASN A 14 7.32 -2.31 -16.65
C ASN A 14 8.15 -3.47 -16.11
N ILE A 15 7.71 -4.13 -15.04
CA ILE A 15 8.48 -5.23 -14.44
C ILE A 15 8.69 -6.41 -15.40
N PRO A 16 7.67 -6.87 -16.16
CA PRO A 16 7.92 -7.96 -17.12
C PRO A 16 9.02 -7.64 -18.13
N GLU A 17 9.06 -6.42 -18.65
CA GLU A 17 10.11 -6.00 -19.59
C GLU A 17 11.48 -5.96 -18.94
N ILE A 18 11.56 -5.52 -17.69
CA ILE A 18 12.80 -5.47 -16.91
C ILE A 18 13.36 -6.89 -16.70
N ILE A 19 12.47 -7.84 -16.37
CA ILE A 19 12.85 -9.25 -16.20
C ILE A 19 13.40 -9.82 -17.52
N GLN A 20 12.73 -9.55 -18.64
CA GLN A 20 13.16 -10.02 -19.95
C GLN A 20 14.49 -9.40 -20.37
N ALA A 21 14.71 -8.13 -20.04
CA ALA A 21 15.99 -7.45 -20.31
C ALA A 21 17.16 -8.07 -19.51
N ASP A 22 16.85 -8.72 -18.39
CA ASP A 22 17.83 -9.43 -17.56
C ASP A 22 17.99 -10.90 -18.00
N HIS A 23 17.60 -11.22 -19.25
CA HIS A 23 17.71 -12.56 -19.86
C HIS A 23 16.92 -13.64 -19.10
N LYS A 24 15.84 -13.24 -18.42
CA LYS A 24 14.93 -14.15 -17.73
C LYS A 24 13.57 -14.12 -18.42
N THR A 25 12.79 -15.15 -18.21
CA THR A 25 11.41 -15.20 -18.70
C THR A 25 10.46 -15.13 -17.51
N CYS A 26 9.27 -14.60 -17.75
CA CYS A 26 8.25 -14.56 -16.72
C CYS A 26 6.90 -14.94 -17.34
N ARG A 27 5.99 -15.39 -16.49
CA ARG A 27 4.62 -15.71 -16.88
C ARG A 27 3.71 -14.70 -16.18
N THR A 28 2.90 -14.00 -16.96
CA THR A 28 1.98 -12.98 -16.44
C THR A 28 0.60 -13.16 -17.08
N HIS A 29 -0.41 -12.57 -16.44
CA HIS A 29 -1.72 -12.41 -17.03
C HIS A 29 -2.34 -11.11 -16.49
N ILE A 30 -3.32 -10.59 -17.23
CA ILE A 30 -4.03 -9.37 -16.89
C ILE A 30 -5.22 -9.74 -16.01
N LEU A 31 -5.34 -9.12 -14.86
CA LEU A 31 -6.42 -9.36 -13.91
C LEU A 31 -7.72 -8.66 -14.35
N ASN A 32 -8.87 -9.25 -14.00
CA ASN A 32 -10.15 -8.57 -14.10
C ASN A 32 -10.28 -7.52 -12.98
N GLU A 33 -11.31 -6.68 -13.02
CA GLU A 33 -11.48 -5.59 -12.04
C GLU A 33 -11.54 -6.09 -10.60
N LYS A 34 -12.27 -7.16 -10.34
CA LYS A 34 -12.43 -7.72 -9.00
C LYS A 34 -11.10 -8.19 -8.43
N ASP A 35 -10.37 -8.97 -9.21
CA ASP A 35 -9.08 -9.52 -8.79
C ASP A 35 -8.02 -8.42 -8.70
N TYR A 36 -8.07 -7.44 -9.62
CA TYR A 36 -7.18 -6.28 -9.57
C TYR A 36 -7.33 -5.53 -8.25
N ASN A 37 -8.56 -5.23 -7.83
CA ASN A 37 -8.81 -4.59 -6.54
C ASN A 37 -8.30 -5.41 -5.36
N PHE A 38 -8.51 -6.73 -5.40
CA PHE A 38 -8.00 -7.63 -4.37
C PHE A 38 -6.49 -7.56 -4.27
N TYR A 39 -5.79 -7.70 -5.40
CA TYR A 39 -4.32 -7.70 -5.42
C TYR A 39 -3.72 -6.32 -5.12
N LEU A 40 -4.40 -5.23 -5.45
CA LEU A 40 -3.97 -3.89 -5.03
C LEU A 40 -3.98 -3.76 -3.50
N LYS A 41 -5.03 -4.27 -2.84
CA LYS A 41 -5.11 -4.24 -1.37
C LYS A 41 -4.05 -5.13 -0.75
N GLU A 42 -3.78 -6.28 -1.33
CA GLU A 42 -2.67 -7.15 -0.90
C GLU A 42 -1.33 -6.45 -1.07
N LYS A 43 -1.15 -5.72 -2.18
CA LYS A 43 0.04 -4.94 -2.45
C LYS A 43 0.24 -3.84 -1.42
N LEU A 44 -0.83 -3.18 -1.00
CA LEU A 44 -0.77 -2.15 0.03
C LEU A 44 -0.27 -2.73 1.35
N ILE A 45 -0.72 -3.92 1.72
CA ILE A 45 -0.25 -4.62 2.92
C ILE A 45 1.24 -4.95 2.79
N GLU A 46 1.67 -5.45 1.63
CA GLU A 46 3.08 -5.75 1.34
C GLU A 46 3.94 -4.50 1.53
N GLU A 47 3.54 -3.38 0.93
CA GLU A 47 4.31 -2.13 1.03
C GLU A 47 4.30 -1.57 2.45
N ALA A 48 3.21 -1.74 3.20
CA ALA A 48 3.16 -1.33 4.60
C ALA A 48 4.17 -2.12 5.46
N ARG A 49 4.34 -3.40 5.17
CA ARG A 49 5.36 -4.23 5.83
C ARG A 49 6.77 -3.75 5.50
N GLU A 50 7.00 -3.36 4.25
CA GLU A 50 8.30 -2.80 3.84
C GLU A 50 8.59 -1.47 4.55
N VAL A 51 7.58 -0.62 4.72
CA VAL A 51 7.70 0.62 5.52
C VAL A 51 8.17 0.29 6.94
N ARG A 52 7.55 -0.71 7.57
CA ARG A 52 7.90 -1.13 8.93
C ARG A 52 9.33 -1.65 9.02
N SER A 53 9.83 -2.28 7.97
CA SER A 53 11.16 -2.90 7.93
C SER A 53 12.26 -1.94 7.49
N ALA A 54 11.92 -0.73 7.05
CA ALA A 54 12.91 0.25 6.59
C ALA A 54 13.84 0.66 7.75
N GLU A 55 15.14 0.60 7.51
CA GLU A 55 16.15 0.87 8.54
C GLU A 55 16.86 2.21 8.36
N SER A 56 16.67 2.88 7.23
CA SER A 56 17.27 4.17 6.94
C SER A 56 16.22 5.15 6.42
N LYS A 57 16.56 6.43 6.46
CA LYS A 57 15.70 7.48 5.90
C LYS A 57 15.48 7.27 4.40
N ASP A 58 16.52 6.91 3.67
CA ASP A 58 16.44 6.69 2.23
C ASP A 58 15.53 5.50 1.89
N GLU A 59 15.64 4.41 2.64
CA GLU A 59 14.74 3.26 2.48
C GLU A 59 13.31 3.65 2.80
N LEU A 60 13.09 4.39 3.87
CA LEU A 60 11.76 4.83 4.27
C LEU A 60 11.10 5.70 3.19
N ILE A 61 11.86 6.61 2.58
CA ILE A 61 11.36 7.44 1.47
C ILE A 61 10.89 6.57 0.30
N LYS A 62 11.68 5.57 -0.08
CA LYS A 62 11.33 4.64 -1.16
C LYS A 62 10.04 3.87 -0.86
N GLU A 63 9.95 3.35 0.36
CA GLU A 63 8.77 2.55 0.75
C GLU A 63 7.50 3.41 0.87
N LEU A 64 7.64 4.65 1.34
CA LEU A 64 6.50 5.58 1.38
C LEU A 64 6.04 5.94 -0.04
N ALA A 65 6.98 6.10 -0.98
CA ALA A 65 6.64 6.34 -2.39
C ALA A 65 5.88 5.15 -2.97
N ASP A 66 6.29 3.93 -2.64
CA ASP A 66 5.59 2.72 -3.09
C ASP A 66 4.18 2.63 -2.52
N VAL A 67 3.99 2.99 -1.25
CA VAL A 67 2.65 3.04 -0.63
C VAL A 67 1.76 4.04 -1.38
N LEU A 68 2.27 5.23 -1.66
CA LEU A 68 1.50 6.26 -2.38
C LEU A 68 1.10 5.81 -3.78
N GLU A 69 1.99 5.08 -4.48
CA GLU A 69 1.69 4.55 -5.81
C GLU A 69 0.52 3.56 -5.76
N VAL A 70 0.50 2.67 -4.77
CA VAL A 70 -0.59 1.71 -4.60
C VAL A 70 -1.88 2.43 -4.22
N VAL A 71 -1.82 3.43 -3.36
CA VAL A 71 -2.98 4.24 -2.98
C VAL A 71 -3.58 4.92 -4.21
N GLU A 72 -2.75 5.52 -5.06
CA GLU A 72 -3.20 6.15 -6.31
C GLU A 72 -3.86 5.13 -7.24
N ALA A 73 -3.28 3.95 -7.40
CA ALA A 73 -3.84 2.89 -8.22
C ALA A 73 -5.20 2.44 -7.70
N LEU A 74 -5.37 2.32 -6.38
CA LEU A 74 -6.65 1.98 -5.75
C LEU A 74 -7.70 3.06 -5.99
N GLN A 75 -7.33 4.33 -5.91
CA GLN A 75 -8.21 5.45 -6.21
C GLN A 75 -8.70 5.36 -7.66
N ASN A 76 -7.78 5.21 -8.59
CA ASN A 76 -8.09 5.14 -10.02
C ASN A 76 -8.98 3.94 -10.35
N ALA A 77 -8.68 2.77 -9.75
CA ALA A 77 -9.45 1.55 -9.98
C ALA A 77 -10.90 1.64 -9.49
N ASN A 78 -11.16 2.52 -8.52
CA ASN A 78 -12.48 2.65 -7.90
C ASN A 78 -13.19 3.98 -8.23
N GLY A 79 -12.67 4.74 -9.18
CA GLY A 79 -13.27 6.01 -9.58
C GLY A 79 -13.25 7.06 -8.48
N ILE A 80 -12.27 7.03 -7.60
CA ILE A 80 -12.11 7.95 -6.48
C ILE A 80 -11.08 9.01 -6.87
N SER A 81 -11.42 10.28 -6.72
CA SER A 81 -10.49 11.37 -6.98
C SER A 81 -9.55 11.60 -5.80
N LEU A 82 -8.39 12.18 -6.07
CA LEU A 82 -7.45 12.59 -5.03
C LEU A 82 -8.10 13.59 -4.09
N GLU A 83 -8.89 14.53 -4.62
CA GLU A 83 -9.60 15.55 -3.85
C GLU A 83 -10.57 14.95 -2.84
N GLU A 84 -11.30 13.90 -3.23
CA GLU A 84 -12.21 13.19 -2.32
C GLU A 84 -11.47 12.61 -1.12
N VAL A 85 -10.34 11.96 -1.36
CA VAL A 85 -9.53 11.37 -0.30
C VAL A 85 -8.92 12.45 0.59
N LEU A 86 -8.36 13.50 -0.01
CA LEU A 86 -7.76 14.61 0.73
C LEU A 86 -8.77 15.37 1.57
N SER A 87 -10.00 15.55 1.04
CA SER A 87 -11.08 16.21 1.78
C SER A 87 -11.44 15.44 3.06
N VAL A 88 -11.62 14.13 2.95
CA VAL A 88 -11.92 13.28 4.11
C VAL A 88 -10.74 13.26 5.09
N LYS A 89 -9.52 13.16 4.58
CA LYS A 89 -8.30 13.21 5.40
C LYS A 89 -8.25 14.50 6.21
N HIS A 90 -8.54 15.63 5.58
CA HIS A 90 -8.56 16.95 6.22
C HIS A 90 -9.65 17.03 7.29
N GLN A 91 -10.86 16.54 7.00
CA GLN A 91 -11.97 16.52 7.96
C GLN A 91 -11.65 15.69 9.18
N LYS A 92 -11.04 14.52 8.99
CA LYS A 92 -10.62 13.66 10.10
C LYS A 92 -9.53 14.33 10.97
N ALA A 93 -8.57 15.01 10.33
CA ALA A 93 -7.54 15.74 11.04
C ALA A 93 -8.13 16.88 11.88
N LYS A 94 -9.12 17.56 11.35
CA LYS A 94 -9.83 18.64 12.04
C LYS A 94 -10.62 18.12 13.25
N ARG A 95 -11.29 17.00 13.08
CA ARG A 95 -12.15 16.40 14.12
C ARG A 95 -11.33 15.68 15.19
N ASN A 96 -10.39 14.87 14.79
CA ASN A 96 -9.68 13.95 15.68
C ASN A 96 -8.23 14.34 15.94
N GLY A 97 -7.71 15.32 15.20
CA GLY A 97 -6.29 15.66 15.23
C GLY A 97 -5.46 14.78 14.35
N LYS A 98 -4.17 15.01 14.36
CA LYS A 98 -3.16 14.24 13.66
C LYS A 98 -2.41 13.36 14.68
N PHE A 99 -1.17 13.00 14.38
CA PHE A 99 -0.35 12.14 15.25
C PHE A 99 0.82 12.89 15.90
N GLU A 100 0.84 14.21 15.82
CA GLU A 100 1.97 15.03 16.25
C GLU A 100 2.22 15.02 17.75
N LYS A 101 1.19 14.75 18.55
CA LYS A 101 1.32 14.69 20.02
C LYS A 101 1.92 13.39 20.53
N ARG A 102 2.12 12.41 19.68
CA ARG A 102 2.75 11.14 20.02
C ARG A 102 2.05 10.37 21.15
N ILE A 103 0.72 10.39 21.15
CA ILE A 103 -0.10 9.79 22.21
C ILE A 103 -0.28 8.30 21.96
N LEU A 104 0.17 7.48 22.91
CA LEU A 104 -0.15 6.05 22.95
C LEU A 104 -1.32 5.86 23.90
N LEU A 105 -2.45 5.40 23.39
CA LEU A 105 -3.61 5.08 24.25
C LEU A 105 -3.37 3.72 24.89
N GLU A 106 -3.18 3.70 26.20
CA GLU A 106 -2.90 2.46 26.93
C GLU A 106 -4.17 1.70 27.30
N CYS A 107 -5.19 2.42 27.76
CA CYS A 107 -6.48 1.82 28.12
C CYS A 107 -7.56 2.88 28.22
N VAL A 108 -8.79 2.43 28.23
CA VAL A 108 -9.95 3.27 28.54
C VAL A 108 -10.57 2.75 29.81
N ILE A 109 -10.82 3.64 30.77
CA ILE A 109 -11.41 3.28 32.06
C ILE A 109 -12.84 3.83 32.09
N GLU A 110 -13.79 2.94 32.32
CA GLU A 110 -15.17 3.31 32.50
C GLU A 110 -15.59 2.99 33.94
N GLU A 111 -16.27 3.94 34.59
CA GLU A 111 -16.77 3.70 35.95
C GLU A 111 -18.07 2.91 35.88
N SER A 112 -18.20 1.94 36.78
CA SER A 112 -19.43 1.17 36.93
C SER A 112 -20.47 1.98 37.71
N ASP A 113 -21.72 1.92 37.28
CA ASP A 113 -22.85 2.59 37.95
C ASP A 113 -23.45 1.75 39.11
N ASP A 114 -22.68 0.86 39.67
CA ASP A 114 -23.18 0.01 40.80
C ASP A 114 -23.52 0.80 42.06
#